data_9c23e6e34fd762740b4a2c16305ba9b2
#
_entry.id   9c23e6e34fd762740b4a2c16305ba9b2
#
_cell.length_a   1.000
_cell.length_b   1.000
_cell.length_c   1.000
_cell.angle_alpha   90.00
_cell.angle_beta   90.00
_cell.angle_gamma   90.00
#
_symmetry.space_group_name_H-M   'P 1'
#
loop_
_entity.id
_entity.type
_entity.pdbx_description
1 polymer ?
#
loop_
_entity_poly.entity_id
_entity_poly.type
_entity_poly.pdbx_seq_one_letter_code
_entity_poly.pdbx_strand_id
1 'polypeptide(L)'
;GVVWHELVRWTLEQGWPGLENMALIPGTVGASPVQNIGAYGVELQDRFHALDAMDLFTGEVFTLNHAQCGFGYRDSVFKHASHGPEDLGLAGRAVILRVRLALPKKWKPELGYLDLERKMAETGIHNPDARQIFDWVVAIRRAKLPDPAVIGNAGSFFKNPVVTADKRDALLAQLVNSMPLAA
;
A
#
# COMPACT_ATOMS: atom_id res chain seq x y z
N GLY A 1 0.99 13.83 -12.40
CA GLY A 1 0.01 12.94 -11.77
C GLY A 1 -0.37 13.42 -10.38
N VAL A 2 -1.48 12.95 -9.87
CA VAL A 2 -1.95 13.29 -8.50
C VAL A 2 -1.06 12.59 -7.48
N VAL A 3 -0.57 13.33 -6.47
CA VAL A 3 0.20 12.76 -5.35
C VAL A 3 -0.73 11.89 -4.51
N TRP A 4 -0.29 10.68 -4.14
CA TRP A 4 -1.12 9.73 -3.39
C TRP A 4 -1.63 10.31 -2.06
N HIS A 5 -0.74 10.90 -1.27
CA HIS A 5 -1.12 11.49 0.02
C HIS A 5 -2.17 12.60 -0.10
N GLU A 6 -2.06 13.42 -1.13
CA GLU A 6 -3.05 14.48 -1.40
C GLU A 6 -4.43 13.91 -1.75
N LEU A 7 -4.47 12.79 -2.50
CA LEU A 7 -5.72 12.08 -2.75
C LEU A 7 -6.34 11.57 -1.44
N VAL A 8 -5.54 10.93 -0.57
CA VAL A 8 -6.04 10.41 0.72
C VAL A 8 -6.63 11.54 1.57
N ARG A 9 -5.93 12.66 1.67
CA ARG A 9 -6.42 13.85 2.39
C ARG A 9 -7.72 14.37 1.79
N TRP A 10 -7.75 14.54 0.48
CA TRP A 10 -8.91 15.06 -0.24
C TRP A 10 -10.14 14.16 -0.07
N THR A 11 -10.00 12.84 -0.13
CA THR A 11 -11.14 11.93 0.08
C THR A 11 -11.72 12.05 1.49
N LEU A 12 -10.91 12.25 2.51
CA LEU A 12 -11.37 12.52 3.87
C LEU A 12 -12.10 13.87 3.99
N GLU A 13 -11.61 14.91 3.33
CA GLU A 13 -12.26 16.23 3.27
C GLU A 13 -13.63 16.16 2.60
N GLN A 14 -13.82 15.23 1.64
CA GLN A 14 -15.13 14.99 1.00
C GLN A 14 -16.05 14.06 1.83
N GLY A 15 -15.60 13.56 2.98
CA GLY A 15 -16.35 12.60 3.77
C GLY A 15 -16.36 11.18 3.18
N TRP A 16 -15.34 10.81 2.40
CA TRP A 16 -15.18 9.50 1.76
C TRP A 16 -13.99 8.74 2.36
N PRO A 17 -14.11 8.16 3.55
CA PRO A 17 -13.04 7.40 4.19
C PRO A 17 -12.79 6.05 3.50
N GLY A 18 -11.62 5.46 3.79
CA GLY A 18 -11.22 4.13 3.32
C GLY A 18 -9.77 4.06 2.83
N LEU A 19 -9.07 5.21 2.73
CA LEU A 19 -7.67 5.30 2.32
C LEU A 19 -6.74 5.76 3.45
N GLU A 20 -7.24 6.13 4.59
CA GLU A 20 -6.53 6.77 5.71
C GLU A 20 -5.31 5.98 6.19
N ASN A 21 -5.40 4.65 6.24
CA ASN A 21 -4.30 3.76 6.61
C ASN A 21 -3.11 3.85 5.66
N MET A 22 -3.34 4.26 4.41
CA MET A 22 -2.31 4.40 3.38
C MET A 22 -1.77 5.83 3.25
N ALA A 23 -2.02 6.70 4.23
CA ALA A 23 -1.48 8.06 4.26
C ALA A 23 0.05 8.07 4.22
N LEU A 24 0.65 9.11 3.61
CA LEU A 24 2.10 9.29 3.44
C LEU A 24 2.83 8.16 2.71
N ILE A 25 2.16 7.25 2.00
CA ILE A 25 2.85 6.40 1.03
C ILE A 25 3.37 7.33 -0.08
N PRO A 26 4.69 7.33 -0.36
CA PRO A 26 5.24 8.18 -1.41
C PRO A 26 4.81 7.73 -2.80
N GLY A 27 4.75 8.66 -3.74
CA GLY A 27 4.42 8.40 -5.13
C GLY A 27 3.07 8.97 -5.55
N THR A 28 2.61 8.54 -6.72
CA THR A 28 1.40 9.05 -7.36
C THR A 28 0.28 8.02 -7.41
N VAL A 29 -0.95 8.49 -7.62
CA VAL A 29 -2.13 7.65 -7.78
C VAL A 29 -1.95 6.66 -8.96
N GLY A 30 -1.40 7.12 -10.08
CA GLY A 30 -1.14 6.27 -11.25
C GLY A 30 -0.09 5.18 -11.00
N ALA A 31 0.85 5.40 -10.08
CA ALA A 31 1.86 4.39 -9.72
C ALA A 31 1.35 3.39 -8.67
N SER A 32 0.25 3.70 -7.97
CA SER A 32 -0.24 2.88 -6.86
C SER A 32 -0.59 1.44 -7.24
N PRO A 33 -1.16 1.12 -8.45
CA PRO A 33 -1.47 -0.25 -8.83
C PRO A 33 -0.23 -1.11 -9.15
N VAL A 34 0.89 -0.49 -9.54
CA VAL A 34 2.08 -1.25 -9.99
C VAL A 34 2.54 -2.27 -8.97
N GLN A 35 2.58 -1.89 -7.70
CA GLN A 35 2.98 -2.79 -6.62
C GLN A 35 1.88 -2.97 -5.56
N ASN A 36 0.61 -2.75 -5.92
CA ASN A 36 -0.49 -2.89 -4.98
C ASN A 36 -0.12 -2.24 -3.63
N ILE A 37 0.09 -0.92 -3.61
CA ILE A 37 0.56 -0.23 -2.40
C ILE A 37 -0.31 -0.57 -1.21
N GLY A 38 0.29 -0.64 -0.02
CA GLY A 38 -0.46 -0.92 1.19
C GLY A 38 0.32 -0.56 2.44
N ALA A 39 -0.40 -0.23 3.49
CA ALA A 39 0.13 0.07 4.81
C ALA A 39 -0.95 -0.13 5.88
N TYR A 40 -0.53 -0.46 7.09
CA TYR A 40 -1.39 -0.55 8.28
C TYR A 40 -2.67 -1.37 8.06
N GLY A 41 -2.53 -2.55 7.41
CA GLY A 41 -3.62 -3.51 7.21
C GLY A 41 -4.51 -3.26 6.00
N VAL A 42 -4.29 -2.19 5.22
CA VAL A 42 -5.06 -1.89 4.00
C VAL A 42 -4.14 -1.90 2.78
N GLU A 43 -4.59 -2.53 1.70
CA GLU A 43 -3.94 -2.50 0.40
C GLU A 43 -4.80 -1.81 -0.65
N LEU A 44 -4.18 -1.33 -1.74
CA LEU A 44 -4.91 -0.68 -2.84
C LEU A 44 -6.02 -1.56 -3.39
N GLN A 45 -5.75 -2.86 -3.57
CA GLN A 45 -6.73 -3.83 -4.09
C GLN A 45 -8.04 -3.86 -3.30
N ASP A 46 -8.04 -3.55 -2.00
CA ASP A 46 -9.23 -3.51 -1.15
C ASP A 46 -10.17 -2.36 -1.52
N ARG A 47 -9.68 -1.38 -2.24
CA ARG A 47 -10.38 -0.16 -2.66
C ARG A 47 -10.36 0.06 -4.17
N PHE A 48 -9.74 -0.84 -4.91
CA PHE A 48 -9.60 -0.75 -6.35
C PHE A 48 -10.87 -1.20 -7.07
N HIS A 49 -11.29 -0.43 -8.08
CA HIS A 49 -12.40 -0.79 -8.95
C HIS A 49 -11.91 -1.15 -10.36
N ALA A 50 -11.21 -0.25 -11.01
CA ALA A 50 -10.66 -0.42 -12.34
C ALA A 50 -9.57 0.60 -12.62
N LEU A 51 -8.81 0.41 -13.69
CA LEU A 51 -7.90 1.41 -14.23
C LEU A 51 -8.00 1.47 -15.76
N ASP A 52 -7.63 2.62 -16.32
CA ASP A 52 -7.35 2.76 -17.74
C ASP A 52 -5.83 2.85 -17.92
N ALA A 53 -5.30 2.09 -18.86
CA ALA A 53 -3.90 2.12 -19.26
C ALA A 53 -3.77 2.25 -20.77
N MET A 54 -2.62 2.72 -21.23
CA MET A 54 -2.29 2.80 -22.63
C MET A 54 -1.11 1.90 -22.94
N ASP A 55 -1.22 1.09 -23.95
CA ASP A 55 -0.10 0.32 -24.51
C ASP A 55 0.89 1.28 -25.19
N LEU A 56 2.16 1.23 -24.78
CA LEU A 56 3.19 2.15 -25.25
C LEU A 56 3.65 1.85 -26.69
N PHE A 57 3.36 0.67 -27.23
CA PHE A 57 3.73 0.30 -28.60
C PHE A 57 2.63 0.60 -29.61
N THR A 58 1.37 0.37 -29.22
CA THR A 58 0.22 0.56 -30.13
C THR A 58 -0.49 1.89 -29.93
N GLY A 59 -0.36 2.51 -28.76
CA GLY A 59 -1.12 3.68 -28.37
C GLY A 59 -2.58 3.38 -27.99
N GLU A 60 -3.00 2.12 -28.02
CA GLU A 60 -4.35 1.72 -27.62
C GLU A 60 -4.58 1.92 -26.11
N VAL A 61 -5.75 2.47 -25.79
CA VAL A 61 -6.22 2.59 -24.41
C VAL A 61 -7.14 1.43 -24.08
N PHE A 62 -6.85 0.77 -22.97
CA PHE A 62 -7.63 -0.36 -22.48
C PHE A 62 -7.96 -0.21 -20.99
N THR A 63 -9.00 -0.88 -20.54
CA THR A 63 -9.42 -0.89 -19.13
C THR A 63 -9.12 -2.26 -18.52
N LEU A 64 -8.55 -2.26 -17.32
CA LEU A 64 -8.36 -3.46 -16.50
C LEU A 64 -9.25 -3.39 -15.25
N ASN A 65 -9.95 -4.47 -14.97
CA ASN A 65 -10.65 -4.67 -13.71
C ASN A 65 -9.72 -5.28 -12.64
N HIS A 66 -10.25 -5.50 -11.44
CA HIS A 66 -9.48 -6.05 -10.32
C HIS A 66 -8.82 -7.40 -10.65
N ALA A 67 -9.58 -8.35 -11.23
CA ALA A 67 -9.07 -9.68 -11.57
C ALA A 67 -7.94 -9.62 -12.61
N GLN A 68 -8.07 -8.75 -13.60
CA GLN A 68 -7.08 -8.57 -14.66
C GLN A 68 -5.79 -7.91 -14.19
N CYS A 69 -5.84 -7.13 -13.11
CA CYS A 69 -4.64 -6.53 -12.52
C CYS A 69 -3.75 -7.54 -11.79
N GLY A 70 -4.25 -8.74 -11.45
CA GLY A 70 -3.47 -9.80 -10.81
C GLY A 70 -2.78 -9.34 -9.52
N PHE A 71 -3.48 -8.57 -8.69
CA PHE A 71 -2.90 -8.04 -7.46
C PHE A 71 -2.45 -9.13 -6.50
N GLY A 72 -1.27 -8.96 -5.95
CA GLY A 72 -0.69 -9.74 -4.88
C GLY A 72 0.05 -8.86 -3.89
N TYR A 73 0.71 -9.47 -2.90
CA TYR A 73 1.50 -8.73 -1.93
C TYR A 73 2.67 -8.00 -2.61
N ARG A 74 2.58 -6.68 -2.72
CA ARG A 74 3.52 -5.82 -3.44
C ARG A 74 3.73 -6.25 -4.89
N ASP A 75 2.64 -6.67 -5.55
CA ASP A 75 2.69 -7.26 -6.89
C ASP A 75 1.46 -6.95 -7.73
N SER A 76 1.62 -6.95 -9.06
CA SER A 76 0.57 -6.85 -10.07
C SER A 76 1.12 -7.21 -11.45
N VAL A 77 0.25 -7.32 -12.46
CA VAL A 77 0.65 -7.53 -13.87
C VAL A 77 1.66 -6.49 -14.39
N PHE A 78 1.71 -5.31 -13.80
CA PHE A 78 2.65 -4.24 -14.18
C PHE A 78 4.10 -4.50 -13.73
N LYS A 79 4.37 -5.53 -12.93
CA LYS A 79 5.71 -5.94 -12.51
C LYS A 79 6.25 -7.14 -13.27
N HIS A 80 5.44 -7.76 -14.11
CA HIS A 80 5.79 -8.94 -14.88
C HIS A 80 5.86 -8.61 -16.36
N ALA A 81 6.88 -9.13 -17.05
CA ALA A 81 6.94 -9.10 -18.50
C ALA A 81 6.02 -10.18 -19.08
N SER A 82 5.40 -9.91 -20.22
CA SER A 82 4.65 -10.93 -20.96
C SER A 82 5.58 -11.96 -21.55
N HIS A 83 5.28 -13.24 -21.34
CA HIS A 83 6.02 -14.37 -21.91
C HIS A 83 5.23 -15.08 -23.01
N GLY A 84 4.04 -14.58 -23.40
CA GLY A 84 3.22 -15.14 -24.46
C GLY A 84 1.87 -14.46 -24.60
N PRO A 85 1.08 -14.84 -25.61
CA PRO A 85 -0.20 -14.18 -25.91
C PRO A 85 -1.27 -14.34 -24.83
N GLU A 86 -1.13 -15.34 -23.96
CA GLU A 86 -2.06 -15.59 -22.83
C GLU A 86 -1.61 -14.95 -21.52
N ASP A 87 -0.42 -14.36 -21.48
CA ASP A 87 0.18 -13.74 -20.30
C ASP A 87 0.01 -12.23 -20.36
N LEU A 88 -0.79 -11.68 -19.45
CA LEU A 88 -1.05 -10.24 -19.35
C LEU A 88 0.08 -9.48 -18.63
N GLY A 89 1.34 -9.87 -18.78
CA GLY A 89 2.46 -9.11 -18.26
C GLY A 89 2.58 -7.73 -18.94
N LEU A 90 2.58 -6.65 -18.16
CA LEU A 90 2.58 -5.26 -18.66
C LEU A 90 3.79 -4.43 -18.24
N ALA A 91 4.80 -5.08 -17.63
CA ALA A 91 6.03 -4.39 -17.23
C ALA A 91 6.75 -3.77 -18.45
N GLY A 92 6.98 -2.45 -18.40
CA GLY A 92 7.61 -1.71 -19.48
C GLY A 92 6.76 -1.54 -20.74
N ARG A 93 5.51 -2.03 -20.75
CA ARG A 93 4.62 -2.00 -21.90
C ARG A 93 3.46 -1.03 -21.76
N ALA A 94 3.01 -0.75 -20.57
CA ALA A 94 1.83 0.09 -20.37
C ALA A 94 2.08 1.25 -19.41
N VAL A 95 1.38 2.36 -19.65
CA VAL A 95 1.30 3.49 -18.73
C VAL A 95 -0.12 3.64 -18.21
N ILE A 96 -0.27 3.75 -16.88
CA ILE A 96 -1.57 3.93 -16.24
C ILE A 96 -2.00 5.39 -16.36
N LEU A 97 -3.17 5.60 -16.97
CA LEU A 97 -3.73 6.94 -17.23
C LEU A 97 -4.71 7.36 -16.13
N ARG A 98 -5.50 6.42 -15.62
CA ARG A 98 -6.55 6.67 -14.62
C ARG A 98 -6.72 5.48 -13.70
N VAL A 99 -6.92 5.75 -12.40
CA VAL A 99 -7.30 4.75 -11.41
C VAL A 99 -8.68 5.10 -10.86
N ARG A 100 -9.58 4.12 -10.80
CA ARG A 100 -10.90 4.23 -10.19
C ARG A 100 -10.90 3.47 -8.88
N LEU A 101 -11.31 4.15 -7.82
CA LEU A 101 -11.41 3.60 -6.48
C LEU A 101 -12.89 3.47 -6.07
N ALA A 102 -13.22 2.43 -5.31
CA ALA A 102 -14.50 2.20 -4.71
C ALA A 102 -14.37 2.29 -3.17
N LEU A 103 -14.77 3.42 -2.61
CA LEU A 103 -14.69 3.65 -1.18
C LEU A 103 -15.98 3.17 -0.49
N PRO A 104 -15.90 2.58 0.72
CA PRO A 104 -17.05 1.98 1.38
C PRO A 104 -18.04 3.03 1.89
N LYS A 105 -19.32 2.90 1.55
CA LYS A 105 -20.39 3.74 2.11
C LYS A 105 -20.61 3.50 3.61
N LYS A 106 -20.42 2.26 4.06
CA LYS A 106 -20.43 1.86 5.46
C LYS A 106 -18.98 1.61 5.89
N TRP A 107 -18.29 2.69 6.20
CA TRP A 107 -16.91 2.63 6.64
C TRP A 107 -16.78 1.94 7.99
N LYS A 108 -15.71 1.18 8.17
CA LYS A 108 -15.27 0.62 9.44
C LYS A 108 -13.76 0.85 9.56
N PRO A 109 -13.26 1.18 10.76
CA PRO A 109 -11.84 1.35 10.97
C PRO A 109 -11.10 0.02 10.82
N GLU A 110 -9.94 0.05 10.13
CA GLU A 110 -9.00 -1.07 10.11
C GLU A 110 -7.90 -0.77 11.13
N LEU A 111 -7.90 -1.49 12.25
CA LEU A 111 -7.06 -1.21 13.42
C LEU A 111 -6.12 -2.36 13.79
N GLY A 112 -6.19 -3.50 13.09
CA GLY A 112 -5.44 -4.72 13.39
C GLY A 112 -3.94 -4.64 13.11
N TYR A 113 -3.34 -3.44 13.19
CA TYR A 113 -1.91 -3.25 13.03
C TYR A 113 -1.28 -2.73 14.32
N LEU A 114 -0.21 -3.37 14.80
CA LEU A 114 0.39 -3.14 16.12
C LEU A 114 0.63 -1.66 16.48
N ASP A 115 1.05 -0.85 15.51
CA ASP A 115 1.29 0.59 15.76
C ASP A 115 -0.02 1.36 16.03
N LEU A 116 -1.11 0.97 15.38
CA LEU A 116 -2.44 1.58 15.63
C LEU A 116 -3.00 1.10 16.96
N GLU A 117 -2.83 -0.18 17.30
CA GLU A 117 -3.20 -0.70 18.62
C GLU A 117 -2.46 0.04 19.75
N ARG A 118 -1.15 0.32 19.57
CA ARG A 118 -0.37 1.13 20.50
C ARG A 118 -0.92 2.55 20.62
N LYS A 119 -1.29 3.18 19.49
CA LYS A 119 -1.89 4.52 19.50
C LYS A 119 -3.23 4.55 20.22
N MET A 120 -4.07 3.54 20.05
CA MET A 120 -5.31 3.40 20.81
C MET A 120 -5.03 3.32 22.33
N ALA A 121 -4.06 2.51 22.73
CA ALA A 121 -3.68 2.39 24.13
C ALA A 121 -3.08 3.69 24.71
N GLU A 122 -2.23 4.39 23.96
CA GLU A 122 -1.61 5.66 24.36
C GLU A 122 -2.65 6.78 24.52
N THR A 123 -3.64 6.84 23.62
CA THR A 123 -4.64 7.93 23.59
C THR A 123 -5.90 7.64 24.39
N GLY A 124 -6.16 6.38 24.74
CA GLY A 124 -7.41 5.93 25.34
C GLY A 124 -8.61 5.96 24.38
N ILE A 125 -8.38 6.16 23.07
CA ILE A 125 -9.44 6.20 22.06
C ILE A 125 -9.63 4.82 21.47
N HIS A 126 -10.76 4.16 21.77
CA HIS A 126 -11.05 2.80 21.32
C HIS A 126 -11.85 2.73 20.01
N ASN A 127 -12.50 3.81 19.61
CA ASN A 127 -13.27 3.92 18.37
C ASN A 127 -12.86 5.18 17.62
N PRO A 128 -11.64 5.19 17.02
CA PRO A 128 -11.18 6.35 16.26
C PRO A 128 -12.02 6.52 14.99
N ASP A 129 -12.25 7.77 14.61
CA ASP A 129 -12.75 8.09 13.28
C ASP A 129 -11.63 8.04 12.21
N ALA A 130 -12.01 8.16 10.95
CA ALA A 130 -11.05 8.06 9.84
C ALA A 130 -10.00 9.18 9.86
N ARG A 131 -10.35 10.37 10.36
CA ARG A 131 -9.43 11.49 10.49
C ARG A 131 -8.38 11.22 11.58
N GLN A 132 -8.81 10.67 12.70
CA GLN A 132 -7.90 10.28 13.78
C GLN A 132 -6.91 9.20 13.31
N ILE A 133 -7.37 8.18 12.56
CA ILE A 133 -6.49 7.17 11.98
C ILE A 133 -5.50 7.80 11.01
N PHE A 134 -5.94 8.67 10.12
CA PHE A 134 -5.06 9.40 9.21
C PHE A 134 -3.97 10.17 9.97
N ASP A 135 -4.35 10.92 10.99
CA ASP A 135 -3.40 11.73 11.78
C ASP A 135 -2.41 10.83 12.54
N TRP A 136 -2.85 9.69 13.08
CA TRP A 136 -1.98 8.70 13.71
C TRP A 136 -0.99 8.08 12.73
N VAL A 137 -1.47 7.65 11.56
CA VAL A 137 -0.60 7.09 10.51
C VAL A 137 0.44 8.11 10.06
N VAL A 138 0.05 9.36 9.85
CA VAL A 138 0.97 10.44 9.50
C VAL A 138 2.03 10.64 10.59
N ALA A 139 1.62 10.69 11.86
CA ALA A 139 2.55 10.86 12.98
C ALA A 139 3.51 9.67 13.11
N ILE A 140 3.02 8.43 13.04
CA ILE A 140 3.84 7.21 13.11
C ILE A 140 4.87 7.19 11.98
N ARG A 141 4.44 7.48 10.75
CA ARG A 141 5.34 7.46 9.59
C ARG A 141 6.41 8.55 9.66
N ARG A 142 6.05 9.75 10.07
CA ARG A 142 7.03 10.86 10.27
C ARG A 142 8.04 10.55 11.37
N ALA A 143 7.64 9.83 12.41
CA ALA A 143 8.57 9.43 13.47
C ALA A 143 9.54 8.31 13.03
N LYS A 144 9.10 7.42 12.11
CA LYS A 144 9.88 6.25 11.67
C LYS A 144 10.71 6.48 10.40
N LEU A 145 10.27 7.36 9.52
CA LEU A 145 10.85 7.54 8.19
C LEU A 145 11.28 8.99 8.00
N PRO A 146 12.50 9.24 7.54
CA PRO A 146 12.92 10.59 7.19
C PRO A 146 12.07 11.10 6.01
N ASP A 147 11.83 12.41 5.97
CA ASP A 147 11.17 13.05 4.84
C ASP A 147 12.08 12.94 3.60
N PRO A 148 11.62 12.33 2.49
CA PRO A 148 12.42 12.19 1.27
C PRO A 148 12.83 13.54 0.65
N ALA A 149 12.11 14.62 0.94
CA ALA A 149 12.48 15.97 0.50
C ALA A 149 13.69 16.53 1.25
N VAL A 150 13.98 16.01 2.46
CA VAL A 150 15.10 16.43 3.30
C VAL A 150 16.26 15.43 3.20
N ILE A 151 15.95 14.14 3.31
CA ILE A 151 16.93 13.06 3.23
C ILE A 151 16.42 12.01 2.21
N GLY A 152 17.06 11.95 1.03
CA GLY A 152 16.75 10.94 0.03
C GLY A 152 16.85 9.55 0.63
N ASN A 153 15.80 8.74 0.49
CA ASN A 153 15.75 7.37 0.96
C ASN A 153 14.87 6.51 0.05
N ALA A 154 15.11 5.20 0.07
CA ALA A 154 14.35 4.23 -0.70
C ALA A 154 13.17 3.62 0.10
N GLY A 155 12.91 4.07 1.32
CA GLY A 155 11.96 3.45 2.22
C GLY A 155 12.37 2.01 2.56
N SER A 156 11.41 1.09 2.64
CA SER A 156 11.67 -0.34 2.80
C SER A 156 12.24 -0.91 1.49
N PHE A 157 13.55 -1.12 1.45
CA PHE A 157 14.25 -1.60 0.25
C PHE A 157 13.87 -3.04 -0.10
N PHE A 158 13.78 -3.91 0.90
CA PHE A 158 13.41 -5.30 0.70
C PHE A 158 11.92 -5.53 0.90
N LYS A 159 11.33 -6.36 0.04
CA LYS A 159 10.01 -6.94 0.25
C LYS A 159 10.10 -7.99 1.35
N ASN A 160 9.23 -7.92 2.36
CA ASN A 160 9.17 -8.94 3.40
C ASN A 160 8.81 -10.30 2.77
N PRO A 161 9.58 -11.37 3.03
CA PRO A 161 9.26 -12.68 2.48
C PRO A 161 8.03 -13.27 3.17
N VAL A 162 7.16 -13.90 2.40
CA VAL A 162 6.10 -14.77 2.91
C VAL A 162 6.68 -16.18 3.03
N VAL A 163 6.70 -16.74 4.23
CA VAL A 163 7.27 -18.05 4.52
C VAL A 163 6.26 -18.92 5.26
N THR A 164 6.49 -20.25 5.28
CA THR A 164 5.69 -21.17 6.11
C THR A 164 5.88 -20.90 7.60
N ALA A 165 4.93 -21.31 8.42
CA ALA A 165 5.01 -21.16 9.87
C ALA A 165 6.29 -21.81 10.46
N ASP A 166 6.63 -23.01 10.01
CA ASP A 166 7.84 -23.72 10.45
C ASP A 166 9.12 -22.95 10.11
N LYS A 167 9.19 -22.36 8.91
CA LYS A 167 10.33 -21.53 8.51
C LYS A 167 10.44 -20.27 9.35
N ARG A 168 9.30 -19.62 9.65
CA ARG A 168 9.25 -18.46 10.55
C ARG A 168 9.79 -18.82 11.93
N ASP A 169 9.33 -19.93 12.52
CA ASP A 169 9.70 -20.34 13.86
C ASP A 169 11.18 -20.73 13.93
N ALA A 170 11.71 -21.40 12.90
CA ALA A 170 13.13 -21.69 12.79
C ALA A 170 13.99 -20.42 12.72
N LEU A 171 13.55 -19.40 11.95
CA LEU A 171 14.26 -18.13 11.85
C LEU A 171 14.21 -17.33 13.17
N LEU A 172 13.07 -17.33 13.87
CA LEU A 172 12.94 -16.68 15.18
C LEU A 172 13.87 -17.33 16.21
N ALA A 173 13.94 -18.67 16.25
CA ALA A 173 14.84 -19.40 17.13
C ALA A 173 16.33 -19.06 16.87
N GLN A 174 16.72 -18.91 15.60
CA GLN A 174 18.08 -18.50 15.22
C GLN A 174 18.38 -17.05 15.68
N LEU A 175 17.43 -16.12 15.51
CA LEU A 175 17.58 -14.72 15.93
C LEU A 175 17.74 -14.60 17.45
N VAL A 176 16.92 -15.32 18.23
CA VAL A 176 17.02 -15.33 19.70
C VAL A 176 18.39 -15.85 20.16
N ASN A 177 18.92 -16.89 19.50
CA ASN A 177 20.21 -17.46 19.83
C ASN A 177 21.41 -16.59 19.37
N SER A 178 21.20 -15.69 18.43
CA SER A 178 22.25 -14.80 17.87
C SER A 178 22.29 -13.40 18.51
N MET A 179 21.27 -13.04 19.31
CA MET A 179 21.28 -11.77 20.04
C MET A 179 22.23 -11.91 21.25
N PRO A 180 23.27 -11.05 21.39
CA PRO A 180 24.07 -11.04 22.61
C PRO A 180 23.12 -10.68 23.78
N LEU A 181 23.18 -11.50 24.85
CA LEU A 181 22.54 -11.16 26.13
C LEU A 181 23.00 -9.73 26.50
N ALA A 182 22.03 -8.81 26.54
CA ALA A 182 22.31 -7.47 27.04
C ALA A 182 22.80 -7.60 28.48
N ALA A 183 24.05 -7.19 28.69
CA ALA A 183 24.66 -7.10 30.02
C ALA A 183 24.09 -5.89 30.78
#